data_94b32ddba1ffda3d45394d06b2ae76de
#
_entry.id   94b32ddba1ffda3d45394d06b2ae76de
#
_cell.length_a   1.000
_cell.length_b   1.000
_cell.length_c   1.000
_cell.angle_alpha   90.00
_cell.angle_beta   90.00
_cell.angle_gamma   90.00
#
_symmetry.space_group_name_H-M   'P 1'
#
loop_
_entity.id
_entity.type
_entity.pdbx_description
1 polymer ?
#
loop_
_entity_poly.entity_id
_entity_poly.type
_entity_poly.pdbx_seq_one_letter_code
_entity_poly.pdbx_strand_id
1 'polypeptide(L)'
;GQAALGAGPGQILVCDTTSVNFYQLCLAAVHARPGRKTIITDAANFPTDRYILDGIAKQFGLKLVLIENEDPAVAIHERITTQVLAPYLNDDVALVTLQVIQYRSGARTDIKSITDQVRAIGGLVVWDASHAVGAIELNLDANGVDLCVGCTYKYGNSGPGSPAWLYVSKKIQKELQVPIQGWFAQDAQFEMGPVFERAQNIRGFQIASPSLIGIRCVQTAFSMIKEAGIDAIAQKAAVGTQMMIDLYDAWLAPLGFVLNTSRDPKERGGHISLVHPDAAQICVAMREISNVIPDYRTPNSIRLAISPLPTSYVEVWDGFARMRDLVASGQYKTIKEGGSRVT
;
A
#
# COMPACT_ATOMS: atom_id res chain seq x y z
N GLY A 1 9.58 -11.68 8.02
CA GLY A 1 10.21 -10.92 6.92
C GLY A 1 10.38 -11.76 5.68
N GLN A 2 11.19 -12.84 5.73
CA GLN A 2 11.55 -13.59 4.52
C GLN A 2 10.34 -14.20 3.80
N ALA A 3 9.48 -14.93 4.51
CA ALA A 3 8.36 -15.65 3.90
C ALA A 3 7.29 -14.74 3.25
N ALA A 4 7.03 -13.56 3.79
CA ALA A 4 5.96 -12.68 3.30
C ALA A 4 6.48 -11.51 2.45
N LEU A 5 7.74 -11.10 2.63
CA LEU A 5 8.28 -9.87 2.07
C LEU A 5 9.53 -10.09 1.22
N GLY A 6 10.11 -11.30 1.22
CA GLY A 6 11.40 -11.56 0.57
C GLY A 6 12.55 -10.72 1.14
N ALA A 7 12.50 -10.45 2.45
CA ALA A 7 13.49 -9.65 3.16
C ALA A 7 14.31 -10.51 4.12
N GLY A 8 15.63 -10.42 4.04
CA GLY A 8 16.57 -11.11 4.92
C GLY A 8 16.48 -10.63 6.37
N PRO A 9 17.14 -11.33 7.30
CA PRO A 9 17.10 -11.00 8.71
C PRO A 9 17.68 -9.63 9.02
N GLY A 10 17.12 -8.93 10.03
CA GLY A 10 17.62 -7.63 10.49
C GLY A 10 17.28 -6.45 9.58
N GLN A 11 16.26 -6.57 8.72
CA GLN A 11 15.82 -5.51 7.82
C GLN A 11 14.34 -5.10 8.04
N ILE A 12 13.59 -5.87 8.81
CA ILE A 12 12.18 -5.62 9.12
C ILE A 12 12.03 -5.28 10.59
N LEU A 13 11.19 -4.30 10.86
CA LEU A 13 10.71 -3.96 12.19
C LEU A 13 9.18 -3.89 12.16
N VAL A 14 8.52 -4.52 13.12
CA VAL A 14 7.07 -4.39 13.33
C VAL A 14 6.85 -3.39 14.46
N CYS A 15 6.36 -2.21 14.11
CA CYS A 15 6.20 -1.10 15.05
C CYS A 15 5.16 -0.10 14.56
N ASP A 16 4.70 0.73 15.44
CA ASP A 16 3.91 1.93 15.20
C ASP A 16 2.74 1.76 14.19
N THR A 17 2.42 2.81 13.48
CA THR A 17 1.45 2.81 12.36
C THR A 17 2.17 3.03 11.04
N THR A 18 1.52 2.70 9.93
CA THR A 18 2.06 2.97 8.59
C THR A 18 2.41 4.45 8.43
N SER A 19 1.56 5.36 8.93
CA SER A 19 1.80 6.80 8.84
C SER A 19 3.06 7.24 9.58
N VAL A 20 3.29 6.74 10.80
CA VAL A 20 4.50 7.05 11.59
C VAL A 20 5.74 6.46 10.91
N ASN A 21 5.67 5.21 10.48
CA ASN A 21 6.76 4.54 9.78
C ASN A 21 7.11 5.23 8.46
N PHE A 22 6.09 5.64 7.69
CA PHE A 22 6.26 6.39 6.46
C PHE A 22 6.93 7.73 6.68
N TYR A 23 6.46 8.51 7.68
CA TYR A 23 7.09 9.77 8.06
C TYR A 23 8.57 9.57 8.41
N GLN A 24 8.87 8.58 9.27
CA GLN A 24 10.23 8.29 9.69
C GLN A 24 11.15 7.97 8.49
N LEU A 25 10.70 7.07 7.60
CA LEU A 25 11.52 6.67 6.46
C LEU A 25 11.67 7.78 5.42
N CYS A 26 10.62 8.54 5.14
CA CYS A 26 10.67 9.66 4.19
C CYS A 26 11.64 10.75 4.67
N LEU A 27 11.55 11.14 5.94
CA LEU A 27 12.43 12.18 6.48
C LEU A 27 13.88 11.68 6.62
N ALA A 28 14.07 10.43 7.02
CA ALA A 28 15.41 9.83 7.05
C ALA A 28 16.04 9.76 5.63
N ALA A 29 15.23 9.44 4.60
CA ALA A 29 15.68 9.43 3.21
C ALA A 29 16.09 10.82 2.72
N VAL A 30 15.30 11.86 3.02
CA VAL A 30 15.62 13.25 2.69
C VAL A 30 16.94 13.68 3.35
N HIS A 31 17.10 13.41 4.64
CA HIS A 31 18.34 13.75 5.37
C HIS A 31 19.56 13.00 4.84
N ALA A 32 19.40 11.80 4.32
CA ALA A 32 20.48 11.03 3.69
C ALA A 32 20.90 11.55 2.30
N ARG A 33 20.21 12.56 1.78
CA ARG A 33 20.51 13.20 0.47
C ARG A 33 20.67 14.71 0.64
N PRO A 34 21.70 15.16 1.40
CA PRO A 34 21.91 16.56 1.70
C PRO A 34 22.11 17.37 0.39
N GLY A 35 21.50 18.56 0.35
CA GLY A 35 21.56 19.46 -0.80
C GLY A 35 20.47 19.20 -1.85
N ARG A 36 19.81 18.04 -1.88
CA ARG A 36 18.67 17.77 -2.75
C ARG A 36 17.38 18.26 -2.12
N LYS A 37 16.49 18.85 -2.92
CA LYS A 37 15.31 19.58 -2.41
C LYS A 37 13.99 19.10 -2.96
N THR A 38 13.98 18.10 -3.84
CA THR A 38 12.74 17.64 -4.49
C THR A 38 12.31 16.29 -3.96
N ILE A 39 11.03 16.23 -3.56
CA ILE A 39 10.28 15.01 -3.26
C ILE A 39 9.27 14.80 -4.41
N ILE A 40 9.18 13.59 -4.91
CA ILE A 40 8.23 13.23 -5.98
C ILE A 40 7.26 12.16 -5.46
N THR A 41 5.97 12.31 -5.76
CA THR A 41 4.96 11.29 -5.55
C THR A 41 3.86 11.35 -6.62
N ASP A 42 3.02 10.33 -6.66
CA ASP A 42 1.83 10.25 -7.52
C ASP A 42 0.72 11.15 -6.96
N ALA A 43 0.07 11.93 -7.80
CA ALA A 43 -1.12 12.73 -7.44
C ALA A 43 -2.28 11.83 -6.97
N ALA A 44 -2.36 10.59 -7.48
CA ALA A 44 -3.31 9.58 -7.05
C ALA A 44 -2.83 8.72 -5.85
N ASN A 45 -1.68 9.04 -5.24
CA ASN A 45 -1.19 8.33 -4.06
C ASN A 45 -2.19 8.46 -2.89
N PHE A 46 -2.10 7.52 -1.93
CA PHE A 46 -2.96 7.52 -0.75
C PHE A 46 -2.92 8.89 -0.03
N PRO A 47 -4.08 9.45 0.34
CA PRO A 47 -4.13 10.83 0.85
C PRO A 47 -3.19 11.09 2.03
N THR A 48 -3.07 10.14 2.98
CA THR A 48 -2.20 10.29 4.14
C THR A 48 -0.73 10.40 3.75
N ASP A 49 -0.28 9.65 2.74
CA ASP A 49 1.10 9.73 2.26
C ASP A 49 1.38 11.12 1.71
N ARG A 50 0.46 11.65 0.89
CA ARG A 50 0.57 13.02 0.36
C ARG A 50 0.55 14.08 1.45
N TYR A 51 -0.29 13.92 2.49
CA TYR A 51 -0.34 14.86 3.62
C TYR A 51 0.97 14.87 4.41
N ILE A 52 1.56 13.69 4.64
CA ILE A 52 2.85 13.55 5.33
C ILE A 52 3.96 14.20 4.50
N LEU A 53 4.00 13.96 3.20
CA LEU A 53 5.01 14.53 2.29
C LEU A 53 4.87 16.05 2.19
N ASP A 54 3.66 16.58 2.11
CA ASP A 54 3.40 18.03 2.13
C ASP A 54 3.87 18.66 3.46
N GLY A 55 3.60 17.98 4.58
CA GLY A 55 4.09 18.40 5.90
C GLY A 55 5.61 18.44 5.96
N ILE A 56 6.31 17.40 5.50
CA ILE A 56 7.77 17.35 5.42
C ILE A 56 8.29 18.47 4.50
N ALA A 57 7.71 18.62 3.32
CA ALA A 57 8.13 19.62 2.36
C ALA A 57 8.04 21.05 2.93
N LYS A 58 6.93 21.40 3.57
CA LYS A 58 6.73 22.68 4.22
C LYS A 58 7.70 22.93 5.39
N GLN A 59 7.91 21.91 6.22
CA GLN A 59 8.76 22.03 7.41
C GLN A 59 10.24 22.24 7.05
N PHE A 60 10.72 21.60 5.99
CA PHE A 60 12.12 21.60 5.61
C PHE A 60 12.44 22.42 4.36
N GLY A 61 11.48 23.18 3.82
CA GLY A 61 11.68 24.03 2.64
C GLY A 61 11.99 23.24 1.37
N LEU A 62 11.32 22.09 1.20
CA LEU A 62 11.48 21.20 0.05
C LEU A 62 10.37 21.42 -0.97
N LYS A 63 10.63 21.01 -2.21
CA LYS A 63 9.64 21.00 -3.29
C LYS A 63 8.95 19.64 -3.33
N LEU A 64 7.62 19.64 -3.19
CA LEU A 64 6.80 18.46 -3.46
C LEU A 64 6.28 18.50 -4.89
N VAL A 65 6.59 17.50 -5.68
CA VAL A 65 6.12 17.31 -7.05
C VAL A 65 5.09 16.19 -7.07
N LEU A 66 3.89 16.48 -7.52
CA LEU A 66 2.83 15.51 -7.75
C LEU A 66 2.81 15.16 -9.24
N ILE A 67 3.06 13.90 -9.56
CA ILE A 67 2.96 13.42 -10.94
C ILE A 67 1.50 13.13 -11.24
N GLU A 68 0.96 13.81 -12.24
CA GLU A 68 -0.32 13.48 -12.84
C GLU A 68 -0.06 12.58 -14.05
N ASN A 69 -0.80 11.50 -14.16
CA ASN A 69 -0.69 10.61 -15.28
C ASN A 69 -1.64 11.06 -16.38
N GLU A 70 -1.10 11.77 -17.35
CA GLU A 70 -1.87 12.33 -18.47
C GLU A 70 -2.13 11.33 -19.61
N ASP A 71 -1.44 10.17 -19.63
CA ASP A 71 -1.68 9.13 -20.61
C ASP A 71 -3.02 8.42 -20.29
N PRO A 72 -4.06 8.53 -21.15
CA PRO A 72 -5.36 7.93 -20.88
C PRO A 72 -5.30 6.41 -20.70
N ALA A 73 -4.39 5.71 -21.37
CA ALA A 73 -4.23 4.27 -21.25
C ALA A 73 -3.63 3.86 -19.89
N VAL A 74 -2.83 4.72 -19.29
CA VAL A 74 -2.17 4.49 -17.98
C VAL A 74 -2.97 5.17 -16.87
N ALA A 75 -3.56 6.32 -17.11
CA ALA A 75 -4.38 7.06 -16.15
C ALA A 75 -5.61 6.27 -15.68
N ILE A 76 -6.22 5.45 -16.57
CA ILE A 76 -7.32 4.56 -16.19
C ILE A 76 -6.92 3.64 -15.03
N HIS A 77 -5.65 3.20 -15.01
CA HIS A 77 -5.13 2.31 -13.98
C HIS A 77 -4.36 3.03 -12.88
N GLU A 78 -4.24 4.36 -12.96
CA GLU A 78 -3.54 5.19 -11.97
C GLU A 78 -2.13 4.64 -11.65
N ARG A 79 -1.38 4.21 -12.69
CA ARG A 79 -0.07 3.58 -12.53
C ARG A 79 1.05 4.50 -12.99
N ILE A 80 2.05 4.71 -12.14
CA ILE A 80 3.30 5.38 -12.52
C ILE A 80 4.25 4.35 -13.13
N THR A 81 4.62 4.54 -14.39
CA THR A 81 5.64 3.75 -15.09
C THR A 81 6.98 4.48 -15.09
N THR A 82 8.04 3.78 -15.51
CA THR A 82 9.37 4.41 -15.69
C THR A 82 9.34 5.54 -16.73
N GLN A 83 8.51 5.42 -17.75
CA GLN A 83 8.33 6.44 -18.80
C GLN A 83 7.65 7.70 -18.24
N VAL A 84 6.61 7.51 -17.42
CA VAL A 84 5.90 8.62 -16.75
C VAL A 84 6.79 9.32 -15.73
N LEU A 85 7.62 8.57 -15.00
CA LEU A 85 8.52 9.12 -13.99
C LEU A 85 9.74 9.83 -14.59
N ALA A 86 10.28 9.35 -15.71
CA ALA A 86 11.54 9.81 -16.28
C ALA A 86 11.69 11.33 -16.43
N PRO A 87 10.69 12.10 -16.92
CA PRO A 87 10.80 13.55 -17.08
C PRO A 87 11.00 14.33 -15.78
N TYR A 88 10.65 13.75 -14.64
CA TYR A 88 10.73 14.38 -13.33
C TYR A 88 12.04 14.11 -12.60
N LEU A 89 12.84 13.14 -13.09
CA LEU A 89 14.09 12.71 -12.45
C LEU A 89 15.26 13.60 -12.85
N ASN A 90 15.94 14.12 -11.83
CA ASN A 90 17.16 14.91 -11.96
C ASN A 90 17.98 14.81 -10.65
N ASP A 91 19.12 15.47 -10.59
CA ASP A 91 20.05 15.42 -9.45
C ASP A 91 19.56 16.18 -8.20
N ASP A 92 18.49 16.96 -8.28
CA ASP A 92 17.85 17.60 -7.12
C ASP A 92 16.85 16.69 -6.41
N VAL A 93 16.49 15.53 -6.98
CA VAL A 93 15.54 14.60 -6.40
C VAL A 93 16.17 13.84 -5.24
N ALA A 94 15.68 14.09 -4.01
CA ALA A 94 16.08 13.37 -2.81
C ALA A 94 15.29 12.07 -2.65
N LEU A 95 13.98 12.12 -2.91
CA LEU A 95 13.03 11.07 -2.57
C LEU A 95 11.94 10.93 -3.62
N VAL A 96 11.64 9.70 -3.98
CA VAL A 96 10.42 9.30 -4.68
C VAL A 96 9.60 8.39 -3.77
N THR A 97 8.28 8.57 -3.70
CA THR A 97 7.39 7.67 -2.97
C THR A 97 6.23 7.23 -3.82
N LEU A 98 5.99 5.94 -3.89
CA LEU A 98 4.91 5.35 -4.69
C LEU A 98 4.31 4.15 -3.95
N GLN A 99 3.07 3.81 -4.30
CA GLN A 99 2.45 2.57 -3.85
C GLN A 99 2.89 1.39 -4.72
N VAL A 100 3.16 0.25 -4.10
CA VAL A 100 3.39 -1.01 -4.82
C VAL A 100 2.11 -1.46 -5.52
N ILE A 101 0.98 -1.39 -4.81
CA ILE A 101 -0.37 -1.59 -5.36
C ILE A 101 -1.18 -0.33 -5.09
N GLN A 102 -1.61 0.31 -6.14
CA GLN A 102 -2.41 1.52 -6.06
C GLN A 102 -3.74 1.24 -5.36
N TYR A 103 -4.05 2.05 -4.35
CA TYR A 103 -5.14 1.76 -3.41
C TYR A 103 -6.55 1.81 -4.02
N ARG A 104 -6.76 2.57 -5.11
CA ARG A 104 -8.07 2.67 -5.80
C ARG A 104 -8.19 1.63 -6.89
N SER A 105 -7.34 1.66 -7.88
CA SER A 105 -7.42 0.83 -9.08
C SER A 105 -6.91 -0.60 -8.89
N GLY A 106 -6.06 -0.85 -7.89
CA GLY A 106 -5.36 -2.13 -7.74
C GLY A 106 -4.18 -2.30 -8.68
N ALA A 107 -3.80 -1.27 -9.43
CA ALA A 107 -2.68 -1.32 -10.35
C ALA A 107 -1.35 -1.60 -9.63
N ARG A 108 -0.54 -2.48 -10.20
CA ARG A 108 0.77 -2.88 -9.67
C ARG A 108 1.88 -2.07 -10.34
N THR A 109 2.71 -1.45 -9.52
CA THR A 109 3.90 -0.72 -9.97
C THR A 109 5.10 -1.66 -10.08
N ASP A 110 5.94 -1.47 -11.09
CA ASP A 110 7.20 -2.21 -11.23
C ASP A 110 8.25 -1.67 -10.26
N ILE A 111 8.32 -2.33 -9.08
CA ILE A 111 9.20 -1.94 -7.98
C ILE A 111 10.65 -1.87 -8.44
N LYS A 112 11.11 -2.91 -9.17
CA LYS A 112 12.52 -3.03 -9.56
C LYS A 112 12.94 -1.93 -10.51
N SER A 113 12.21 -1.78 -11.61
CA SER A 113 12.55 -0.81 -12.65
C SER A 113 12.51 0.64 -12.14
N ILE A 114 11.51 0.99 -11.33
CA ILE A 114 11.41 2.31 -10.70
C ILE A 114 12.55 2.53 -9.67
N THR A 115 12.83 1.55 -8.82
CA THR A 115 13.91 1.66 -7.83
C THR A 115 15.26 1.86 -8.52
N ASP A 116 15.55 1.08 -9.57
CA ASP A 116 16.79 1.18 -10.31
C ASP A 116 16.92 2.56 -11.01
N GLN A 117 15.83 3.08 -11.58
CA GLN A 117 15.80 4.38 -12.25
C GLN A 117 16.07 5.54 -11.28
N VAL A 118 15.45 5.54 -10.11
CA VAL A 118 15.66 6.57 -9.07
C VAL A 118 17.06 6.46 -8.47
N ARG A 119 17.54 5.25 -8.25
CA ARG A 119 18.90 5.01 -7.76
C ARG A 119 19.95 5.50 -8.76
N ALA A 120 19.73 5.39 -10.05
CA ALA A 120 20.65 5.85 -11.09
C ALA A 120 20.94 7.35 -11.00
N ILE A 121 20.00 8.15 -10.50
CA ILE A 121 20.21 9.58 -10.23
C ILE A 121 20.66 9.87 -8.78
N GLY A 122 20.91 8.83 -7.97
CA GLY A 122 21.31 8.95 -6.56
C GLY A 122 20.18 9.29 -5.59
N GLY A 123 18.90 9.26 -6.01
CA GLY A 123 17.73 9.39 -5.17
C GLY A 123 17.42 8.11 -4.37
N LEU A 124 16.49 8.19 -3.43
CA LEU A 124 15.94 7.04 -2.69
C LEU A 124 14.46 6.85 -3.01
N VAL A 125 13.98 5.61 -2.87
CA VAL A 125 12.55 5.30 -2.96
C VAL A 125 12.05 4.80 -1.62
N VAL A 126 10.94 5.36 -1.13
CA VAL A 126 10.12 4.77 -0.06
C VAL A 126 8.86 4.19 -0.69
N TRP A 127 8.72 2.89 -0.61
CA TRP A 127 7.56 2.17 -1.11
C TRP A 127 6.47 2.03 -0.05
N ASP A 128 5.20 2.28 -0.40
CA ASP A 128 4.06 1.83 0.40
C ASP A 128 3.52 0.51 -0.16
N ALA A 129 3.68 -0.57 0.60
CA ALA A 129 3.23 -1.91 0.27
C ALA A 129 1.97 -2.33 1.04
N SER A 130 1.18 -1.38 1.57
CA SER A 130 0.00 -1.65 2.40
C SER A 130 -1.07 -2.51 1.71
N HIS A 131 -1.19 -2.45 0.38
CA HIS A 131 -2.10 -3.29 -0.41
C HIS A 131 -1.41 -4.47 -1.11
N ALA A 132 -0.12 -4.67 -0.83
CA ALA A 132 0.69 -5.69 -1.48
C ALA A 132 1.04 -6.85 -0.55
N VAL A 133 1.40 -6.55 0.70
CA VAL A 133 1.77 -7.58 1.69
C VAL A 133 0.61 -8.54 1.94
N GLY A 134 0.86 -9.85 1.79
CA GLY A 134 -0.16 -10.89 1.93
C GLY A 134 -1.10 -11.05 0.72
N ALA A 135 -0.82 -10.38 -0.41
CA ALA A 135 -1.57 -10.52 -1.66
C ALA A 135 -0.69 -10.84 -2.87
N ILE A 136 0.55 -10.35 -2.89
CA ILE A 136 1.52 -10.58 -3.96
C ILE A 136 2.90 -10.87 -3.39
N GLU A 137 3.77 -11.43 -4.21
CA GLU A 137 5.19 -11.55 -3.91
C GLU A 137 5.86 -10.18 -4.02
N LEU A 138 6.48 -9.72 -2.93
CA LEU A 138 7.19 -8.44 -2.88
C LEU A 138 8.67 -8.56 -3.22
N ASN A 139 9.33 -9.63 -2.72
CA ASN A 139 10.74 -9.91 -2.98
C ASN A 139 11.65 -8.68 -2.81
N LEU A 140 11.54 -7.98 -1.65
CA LEU A 140 12.14 -6.66 -1.43
C LEU A 140 13.65 -6.67 -1.67
N ASP A 141 14.38 -7.67 -1.16
CA ASP A 141 15.84 -7.75 -1.34
C ASP A 141 16.20 -8.00 -2.82
N ALA A 142 15.49 -8.91 -3.49
CA ALA A 142 15.75 -9.25 -4.89
C ALA A 142 15.41 -8.10 -5.85
N ASN A 143 14.41 -7.30 -5.51
CA ASN A 143 14.04 -6.10 -6.25
C ASN A 143 14.91 -4.88 -5.90
N GLY A 144 15.89 -5.05 -5.00
CA GLY A 144 16.83 -4.01 -4.64
C GLY A 144 16.20 -2.84 -3.88
N VAL A 145 15.07 -3.05 -3.21
CA VAL A 145 14.40 -2.00 -2.44
C VAL A 145 15.28 -1.50 -1.32
N ASP A 146 15.33 -0.18 -1.11
CA ASP A 146 16.04 0.42 0.00
C ASP A 146 15.13 0.64 1.21
N LEU A 147 13.92 1.17 0.99
CA LEU A 147 12.96 1.53 2.04
C LEU A 147 11.54 1.10 1.65
N CYS A 148 10.80 0.53 2.60
CA CYS A 148 9.41 0.16 2.39
C CYS A 148 8.63 0.19 3.69
N VAL A 149 7.34 0.50 3.61
CA VAL A 149 6.38 0.42 4.72
C VAL A 149 5.14 -0.35 4.32
N GLY A 150 4.37 -0.79 5.30
CA GLY A 150 3.05 -1.35 5.03
C GLY A 150 2.29 -1.66 6.31
N CYS A 151 0.97 -1.73 6.20
CA CYS A 151 0.13 -2.17 7.30
C CYS A 151 0.08 -3.70 7.36
N THR A 152 -0.35 -4.23 8.51
CA THR A 152 -0.48 -5.69 8.73
C THR A 152 -1.94 -6.15 8.73
N TYR A 153 -2.90 -5.22 8.87
CA TYR A 153 -4.31 -5.53 9.11
C TYR A 153 -5.15 -5.73 7.84
N LYS A 154 -4.62 -5.40 6.63
CA LYS A 154 -5.30 -5.66 5.36
C LYS A 154 -5.11 -7.14 4.96
N TYR A 155 -4.44 -7.43 3.85
CA TYR A 155 -4.16 -8.81 3.42
C TYR A 155 -3.19 -9.57 4.34
N GLY A 156 -2.49 -8.86 5.25
CA GLY A 156 -1.73 -9.46 6.34
C GLY A 156 -2.59 -10.10 7.43
N ASN A 157 -3.92 -9.81 7.47
CA ASN A 157 -4.93 -10.42 8.35
C ASN A 157 -4.63 -10.35 9.87
N SER A 158 -3.86 -9.35 10.31
CA SER A 158 -3.45 -9.22 11.72
C SER A 158 -4.52 -8.57 12.61
N GLY A 159 -5.65 -8.17 12.03
CA GLY A 159 -6.75 -7.51 12.74
C GLY A 159 -6.59 -5.99 12.89
N PRO A 160 -7.71 -5.29 13.11
CA PRO A 160 -7.72 -3.83 13.24
C PRO A 160 -6.83 -3.35 14.39
N GLY A 161 -6.10 -2.25 14.16
CA GLY A 161 -5.22 -1.66 15.17
C GLY A 161 -3.88 -2.40 15.38
N SER A 162 -3.62 -3.48 14.66
CA SER A 162 -2.31 -4.13 14.70
C SER A 162 -1.21 -3.19 14.20
N PRO A 163 0.01 -3.26 14.78
CA PRO A 163 1.12 -2.42 14.36
C PRO A 163 1.51 -2.68 12.90
N ALA A 164 2.01 -1.64 12.27
CA ALA A 164 2.56 -1.68 10.93
C ALA A 164 3.96 -2.32 10.90
N TRP A 165 4.56 -2.34 9.73
CA TRP A 165 5.96 -2.73 9.57
C TRP A 165 6.70 -1.71 8.71
N LEU A 166 8.01 -1.64 8.92
CA LEU A 166 8.94 -0.97 8.04
C LEU A 166 10.08 -1.91 7.64
N TYR A 167 10.62 -1.65 6.45
CA TYR A 167 11.80 -2.32 5.92
C TYR A 167 12.86 -1.27 5.61
N VAL A 168 14.08 -1.55 6.05
CA VAL A 168 15.28 -0.79 5.70
C VAL A 168 16.36 -1.76 5.27
N SER A 169 16.82 -1.64 4.04
CA SER A 169 17.91 -2.47 3.53
C SER A 169 19.16 -2.29 4.39
N LYS A 170 19.85 -3.40 4.71
CA LYS A 170 21.12 -3.36 5.45
C LYS A 170 22.14 -2.41 4.84
N LYS A 171 22.09 -2.22 3.52
CA LYS A 171 23.04 -1.37 2.79
C LYS A 171 23.03 0.08 3.26
N ILE A 172 21.83 0.58 3.66
CA ILE A 172 21.65 1.99 4.01
C ILE A 172 21.32 2.23 5.49
N GLN A 173 21.14 1.19 6.31
CA GLN A 173 20.77 1.38 7.73
C GLN A 173 21.68 2.33 8.49
N LYS A 174 22.97 2.28 8.21
CA LYS A 174 23.97 3.14 8.89
C LYS A 174 23.97 4.58 8.40
N GLU A 175 23.53 4.82 7.17
CA GLU A 175 23.50 6.15 6.56
C GLU A 175 22.31 6.99 7.04
N LEU A 176 21.23 6.32 7.48
CA LEU A 176 19.98 6.97 7.81
C LEU A 176 19.99 7.56 9.22
N GLN A 177 19.55 8.80 9.34
CA GLN A 177 19.27 9.44 10.61
C GLN A 177 17.78 9.34 10.92
N VAL A 178 17.44 8.82 12.10
CA VAL A 178 16.04 8.71 12.50
C VAL A 178 15.52 10.07 13.00
N PRO A 179 14.34 10.50 12.55
CA PRO A 179 13.80 11.81 12.95
C PRO A 179 13.28 11.84 14.39
N ILE A 180 12.91 10.70 14.94
CA ILE A 180 12.41 10.57 16.29
C ILE A 180 13.42 9.79 17.13
N GLN A 181 14.06 10.47 18.06
CA GLN A 181 15.10 9.93 18.95
C GLN A 181 14.44 9.27 20.17
N GLY A 182 13.82 8.10 19.94
CA GLY A 182 13.14 7.37 20.99
C GLY A 182 14.05 6.46 21.79
N TRP A 183 13.70 6.19 23.03
CA TRP A 183 14.54 5.43 23.97
C TRP A 183 14.77 3.96 23.59
N PHE A 184 13.88 3.35 22.79
CA PHE A 184 14.11 2.01 22.22
C PHE A 184 15.10 2.00 21.05
N ALA A 185 15.27 3.14 20.38
CA ALA A 185 16.25 3.30 19.31
C ALA A 185 17.68 3.56 19.84
N GLN A 186 17.80 3.92 21.11
CA GLN A 186 19.09 4.13 21.79
C GLN A 186 19.90 2.83 21.81
N ASP A 187 21.20 2.90 21.54
CA ASP A 187 22.07 1.72 21.49
C ASP A 187 22.20 1.08 22.88
N ALA A 188 22.65 1.84 23.86
CA ALA A 188 22.71 1.43 25.26
C ALA A 188 21.40 1.82 26.00
N GLN A 189 20.29 1.18 25.60
CA GLN A 189 18.93 1.57 25.99
C GLN A 189 18.71 1.77 27.50
N PHE A 190 19.27 0.89 28.33
CA PHE A 190 19.03 0.88 29.79
C PHE A 190 20.05 1.69 30.58
N GLU A 191 21.05 2.27 29.95
CA GLU A 191 21.98 3.18 30.62
C GLU A 191 21.37 4.54 30.92
N MET A 192 20.28 4.91 30.22
CA MET A 192 19.55 6.17 30.39
C MET A 192 20.45 7.40 30.31
N GLY A 193 21.50 7.34 29.47
CA GLY A 193 22.47 8.41 29.28
C GLY A 193 21.85 9.69 28.71
N PRO A 194 22.52 10.85 28.87
CA PRO A 194 21.99 12.14 28.46
C PRO A 194 22.06 12.41 26.96
N VAL A 195 22.80 11.58 26.21
CA VAL A 195 23.02 11.73 24.77
C VAL A 195 22.40 10.57 24.03
N PHE A 196 21.68 10.88 22.96
CA PHE A 196 21.11 9.84 22.10
C PHE A 196 22.16 9.31 21.12
N GLU A 197 22.42 8.01 21.22
CA GLU A 197 23.26 7.25 20.30
C GLU A 197 22.41 6.15 19.64
N ARG A 198 22.05 6.33 18.36
CA ARG A 198 21.18 5.42 17.65
C ARG A 198 21.81 4.04 17.46
N ALA A 199 21.10 2.96 17.75
CA ALA A 199 21.49 1.61 17.39
C ALA A 199 21.71 1.50 15.87
N GLN A 200 22.87 0.94 15.44
CA GLN A 200 23.31 0.91 14.04
C GLN A 200 22.64 -0.18 13.19
N ASN A 201 21.55 -0.75 13.69
CA ASN A 201 20.74 -1.78 13.03
C ASN A 201 19.27 -1.34 12.95
N ILE A 202 18.39 -2.23 12.50
CA ILE A 202 16.97 -1.94 12.32
C ILE A 202 16.27 -1.46 13.60
N ARG A 203 16.77 -1.86 14.78
CA ARG A 203 16.24 -1.40 16.07
C ARG A 203 16.35 0.12 16.25
N GLY A 204 17.29 0.76 15.56
CA GLY A 204 17.41 2.22 15.55
C GLY A 204 16.19 2.97 15.01
N PHE A 205 15.19 2.27 14.46
CA PHE A 205 13.89 2.83 14.04
C PHE A 205 12.76 2.54 15.05
N GLN A 206 13.03 1.82 16.12
CA GLN A 206 12.06 1.55 17.18
C GLN A 206 11.93 2.75 18.10
N ILE A 207 10.85 3.50 18.03
CA ILE A 207 10.69 4.75 18.80
C ILE A 207 10.52 4.46 20.30
N ALA A 208 9.60 3.55 20.62
CA ALA A 208 9.16 3.33 22.00
C ALA A 208 8.86 1.86 22.26
N SER A 209 8.37 1.56 23.44
CA SER A 209 7.93 0.21 23.84
C SER A 209 6.91 -0.34 22.83
N PRO A 210 7.12 -1.55 22.31
CA PRO A 210 6.23 -2.10 21.29
C PRO A 210 4.89 -2.55 21.87
N SER A 211 3.85 -2.56 21.04
CA SER A 211 2.56 -3.16 21.37
C SER A 211 2.69 -4.70 21.38
N LEU A 212 2.91 -5.29 22.54
CA LEU A 212 3.11 -6.75 22.65
C LEU A 212 1.90 -7.55 22.14
N ILE A 213 0.68 -7.12 22.47
CA ILE A 213 -0.56 -7.77 22.00
C ILE A 213 -0.66 -7.67 20.48
N GLY A 214 -0.46 -6.47 19.92
CA GLY A 214 -0.50 -6.25 18.47
C GLY A 214 0.58 -7.06 17.73
N ILE A 215 1.81 -7.15 18.27
CA ILE A 215 2.88 -7.97 17.68
C ILE A 215 2.50 -9.46 17.70
N ARG A 216 1.82 -9.95 18.74
CA ARG A 216 1.33 -11.33 18.78
C ARG A 216 0.29 -11.61 17.70
N CYS A 217 -0.64 -10.67 17.45
CA CYS A 217 -1.57 -10.77 16.33
C CYS A 217 -0.83 -10.85 14.98
N VAL A 218 0.16 -9.98 14.78
CA VAL A 218 1.00 -10.01 13.57
C VAL A 218 1.77 -11.33 13.45
N GLN A 219 2.36 -11.82 14.53
CA GLN A 219 3.09 -13.08 14.53
C GLN A 219 2.19 -14.26 14.10
N THR A 220 0.98 -14.34 14.65
CA THR A 220 0.01 -15.39 14.31
C THR A 220 -0.39 -15.31 12.83
N ALA A 221 -0.80 -14.12 12.37
CA ALA A 221 -1.24 -13.92 11.00
C ALA A 221 -0.12 -14.21 9.97
N PHE A 222 1.09 -13.73 10.24
CA PHE A 222 2.23 -13.97 9.34
C PHE A 222 2.77 -15.42 9.43
N SER A 223 2.45 -16.15 10.49
CA SER A 223 2.69 -17.61 10.53
C SER A 223 1.77 -18.33 9.55
N MET A 224 0.51 -17.92 9.44
CA MET A 224 -0.42 -18.49 8.44
C MET A 224 0.02 -18.17 7.00
N ILE A 225 0.51 -16.95 6.73
CA ILE A 225 1.10 -16.60 5.43
C ILE A 225 2.31 -17.49 5.12
N LYS A 226 3.17 -17.75 6.12
CA LYS A 226 4.33 -18.62 5.96
C LYS A 226 3.92 -20.06 5.68
N GLU A 227 2.89 -20.57 6.34
CA GLU A 227 2.36 -21.92 6.18
C GLU A 227 1.74 -22.11 4.79
N ALA A 228 0.91 -21.15 4.35
CA ALA A 228 0.27 -21.19 3.03
C ALA A 228 1.26 -21.01 1.86
N GLY A 229 2.34 -20.26 2.09
CA GLY A 229 3.27 -19.83 1.04
C GLY A 229 2.78 -18.60 0.30
N ILE A 230 3.65 -17.59 0.14
CA ILE A 230 3.27 -16.32 -0.52
C ILE A 230 3.00 -16.49 -2.02
N ASP A 231 3.63 -17.44 -2.66
CA ASP A 231 3.41 -17.84 -4.07
C ASP A 231 1.99 -18.40 -4.28
N ALA A 232 1.55 -19.32 -3.43
CA ALA A 232 0.18 -19.85 -3.46
C ALA A 232 -0.87 -18.78 -3.17
N ILE A 233 -0.59 -17.88 -2.21
CA ILE A 233 -1.43 -16.74 -1.89
C ILE A 233 -1.54 -15.79 -3.10
N ALA A 234 -0.43 -15.44 -3.72
CA ALA A 234 -0.39 -14.57 -4.89
C ALA A 234 -1.13 -15.20 -6.10
N GLN A 235 -0.97 -16.50 -6.31
CA GLN A 235 -1.71 -17.23 -7.35
C GLN A 235 -3.21 -17.19 -7.06
N LYS A 236 -3.65 -17.42 -5.81
CA LYS A 236 -5.08 -17.35 -5.44
C LYS A 236 -5.64 -15.94 -5.63
N ALA A 237 -4.87 -14.90 -5.32
CA ALA A 237 -5.26 -13.51 -5.57
C ALA A 237 -5.42 -13.23 -7.08
N ALA A 238 -4.48 -13.69 -7.91
CA ALA A 238 -4.53 -13.52 -9.35
C ALA A 238 -5.73 -14.22 -9.99
N VAL A 239 -6.00 -15.49 -9.61
CA VAL A 239 -7.18 -16.26 -10.08
C VAL A 239 -8.47 -15.62 -9.57
N GLY A 240 -8.53 -15.21 -8.30
CA GLY A 240 -9.73 -14.60 -7.74
C GLY A 240 -10.06 -13.24 -8.36
N THR A 241 -9.06 -12.40 -8.61
CA THR A 241 -9.28 -11.13 -9.32
C THR A 241 -9.60 -11.34 -10.80
N GLN A 242 -9.09 -12.39 -11.45
CA GLN A 242 -9.54 -12.77 -12.80
C GLN A 242 -11.01 -13.20 -12.81
N MET A 243 -11.42 -14.04 -11.87
CA MET A 243 -12.82 -14.42 -11.70
C MET A 243 -13.73 -13.20 -11.49
N MET A 244 -13.29 -12.22 -10.69
CA MET A 244 -14.04 -10.96 -10.51
C MET A 244 -14.20 -10.19 -11.83
N ILE A 245 -13.17 -10.17 -12.68
CA ILE A 245 -13.23 -9.50 -13.99
C ILE A 245 -14.16 -10.27 -14.93
N ASP A 246 -14.12 -11.60 -14.94
CA ASP A 246 -15.00 -12.42 -15.77
C ASP A 246 -16.48 -12.24 -15.35
N LEU A 247 -16.75 -12.16 -14.04
CA LEU A 247 -18.08 -11.87 -13.52
C LEU A 247 -18.52 -10.41 -13.80
N TYR A 248 -17.60 -9.46 -13.76
CA TYR A 248 -17.86 -8.09 -14.21
C TYR A 248 -18.29 -8.08 -15.68
N ASP A 249 -17.53 -8.72 -16.58
CA ASP A 249 -17.84 -8.77 -18.01
C ASP A 249 -19.21 -9.39 -18.27
N ALA A 250 -19.50 -10.51 -17.59
CA ALA A 250 -20.74 -11.24 -17.80
C ALA A 250 -21.97 -10.55 -17.18
N TRP A 251 -21.83 -9.89 -16.05
CA TRP A 251 -22.99 -9.48 -15.24
C TRP A 251 -23.10 -7.98 -14.99
N LEU A 252 -21.97 -7.28 -14.80
CA LEU A 252 -21.98 -5.91 -14.32
C LEU A 252 -21.74 -4.88 -15.43
N ALA A 253 -20.95 -5.22 -16.44
CA ALA A 253 -20.75 -4.34 -17.60
C ALA A 253 -22.08 -3.96 -18.29
N PRO A 254 -23.02 -4.91 -18.52
CA PRO A 254 -24.35 -4.57 -19.04
C PRO A 254 -25.19 -3.66 -18.13
N LEU A 255 -24.84 -3.57 -16.85
CA LEU A 255 -25.52 -2.72 -15.87
C LEU A 255 -24.87 -1.34 -15.69
N GLY A 256 -23.93 -0.96 -16.58
CA GLY A 256 -23.32 0.37 -16.62
C GLY A 256 -22.05 0.51 -15.80
N PHE A 257 -21.51 -0.57 -15.25
CA PHE A 257 -20.19 -0.52 -14.60
C PHE A 257 -19.06 -0.46 -15.62
N VAL A 258 -17.98 0.20 -15.25
CA VAL A 258 -16.74 0.27 -16.03
C VAL A 258 -15.59 -0.26 -15.17
N LEU A 259 -14.81 -1.18 -15.72
CA LEU A 259 -13.63 -1.72 -15.06
C LEU A 259 -12.49 -0.68 -15.05
N ASN A 260 -11.99 -0.36 -13.86
CA ASN A 260 -10.85 0.54 -13.63
C ASN A 260 -9.66 -0.23 -13.02
N THR A 261 -9.36 -1.41 -13.55
CA THR A 261 -8.24 -2.26 -13.12
C THR A 261 -7.67 -2.95 -14.35
N SER A 262 -6.34 -3.14 -14.39
CA SER A 262 -5.70 -3.86 -15.49
C SER A 262 -6.22 -5.29 -15.61
N ARG A 263 -6.45 -5.73 -16.86
CA ARG A 263 -6.81 -7.12 -17.16
C ARG A 263 -5.62 -8.07 -17.07
N ASP A 264 -4.40 -7.56 -17.17
CA ASP A 264 -3.19 -8.37 -16.99
C ASP A 264 -2.98 -8.68 -15.49
N PRO A 265 -2.97 -9.96 -15.08
CA PRO A 265 -2.75 -10.35 -13.68
C PRO A 265 -1.36 -9.95 -13.16
N LYS A 266 -0.39 -9.68 -14.01
CA LYS A 266 0.94 -9.18 -13.63
C LYS A 266 0.92 -7.70 -13.25
N GLU A 267 -0.10 -6.97 -13.68
CA GLU A 267 -0.25 -5.53 -13.49
C GLU A 267 -1.27 -5.16 -12.41
N ARG A 268 -1.80 -6.14 -11.66
CA ARG A 268 -2.78 -5.88 -10.58
C ARG A 268 -2.43 -6.63 -9.29
N GLY A 269 -3.02 -6.16 -8.20
CA GLY A 269 -2.95 -6.78 -6.88
C GLY A 269 -4.16 -7.64 -6.53
N GLY A 270 -4.54 -7.68 -5.24
CA GLY A 270 -5.62 -8.52 -4.70
C GLY A 270 -7.02 -7.90 -4.76
N HIS A 271 -7.24 -6.81 -5.52
CA HIS A 271 -8.55 -6.18 -5.66
C HIS A 271 -8.77 -5.62 -7.06
N ILE A 272 -10.03 -5.40 -7.40
CA ILE A 272 -10.45 -4.67 -8.60
C ILE A 272 -11.25 -3.43 -8.20
N SER A 273 -11.34 -2.48 -9.11
CA SER A 273 -12.13 -1.27 -9.00
C SER A 273 -13.13 -1.18 -10.14
N LEU A 274 -14.38 -0.93 -9.81
CA LEU A 274 -15.46 -0.72 -10.75
C LEU A 274 -15.99 0.70 -10.59
N VAL A 275 -16.15 1.41 -11.70
CA VAL A 275 -16.72 2.77 -11.72
C VAL A 275 -18.18 2.70 -12.07
N HIS A 276 -19.02 3.45 -11.34
CA HIS A 276 -20.44 3.61 -11.63
C HIS A 276 -20.92 4.98 -11.12
N PRO A 277 -21.80 5.71 -11.83
CA PRO A 277 -22.30 7.01 -11.34
C PRO A 277 -22.89 6.94 -9.93
N ASP A 278 -23.66 5.87 -9.63
CA ASP A 278 -24.33 5.66 -8.35
C ASP A 278 -23.49 4.83 -7.36
N ALA A 279 -22.16 4.77 -7.52
CA ALA A 279 -21.28 3.90 -6.74
C ALA A 279 -21.47 4.04 -5.22
N ALA A 280 -21.60 5.27 -4.72
CA ALA A 280 -21.81 5.52 -3.31
C ALA A 280 -23.12 4.88 -2.79
N GLN A 281 -24.21 5.08 -3.52
CA GLN A 281 -25.53 4.54 -3.17
C GLN A 281 -25.54 3.01 -3.25
N ILE A 282 -24.93 2.44 -4.30
CA ILE A 282 -24.77 0.99 -4.47
C ILE A 282 -23.98 0.39 -3.31
N CYS A 283 -22.89 1.00 -2.89
CA CYS A 283 -22.09 0.51 -1.75
C CYS A 283 -22.89 0.45 -0.45
N VAL A 284 -23.71 1.46 -0.17
CA VAL A 284 -24.58 1.45 1.00
C VAL A 284 -25.63 0.35 0.87
N ALA A 285 -26.29 0.24 -0.28
CA ALA A 285 -27.31 -0.79 -0.53
C ALA A 285 -26.72 -2.22 -0.46
N MET A 286 -25.54 -2.45 -0.99
CA MET A 286 -24.85 -3.75 -0.88
C MET A 286 -24.67 -4.16 0.59
N ARG A 287 -24.32 -3.22 1.43
CA ARG A 287 -24.10 -3.46 2.88
C ARG A 287 -25.43 -3.71 3.59
N GLU A 288 -26.42 -2.86 3.38
CA GLU A 288 -27.67 -2.87 4.14
C GLU A 288 -28.68 -3.92 3.64
N ILE A 289 -28.71 -4.18 2.33
CA ILE A 289 -29.70 -5.07 1.70
C ILE A 289 -29.10 -6.43 1.37
N SER A 290 -27.88 -6.45 0.81
CA SER A 290 -27.29 -7.68 0.25
C SER A 290 -26.30 -8.37 1.17
N ASN A 291 -25.98 -7.81 2.35
CA ASN A 291 -24.94 -8.32 3.26
C ASN A 291 -23.58 -8.55 2.56
N VAL A 292 -23.21 -7.63 1.67
CA VAL A 292 -21.91 -7.57 1.01
C VAL A 292 -21.25 -6.25 1.41
N ILE A 293 -20.01 -6.31 1.88
CA ILE A 293 -19.28 -5.13 2.37
C ILE A 293 -18.26 -4.69 1.33
N PRO A 294 -18.63 -3.84 0.35
CA PRO A 294 -17.70 -3.24 -0.58
C PRO A 294 -17.03 -2.04 0.05
N ASP A 295 -16.07 -1.48 -0.66
CA ASP A 295 -15.34 -0.30 -0.25
C ASP A 295 -15.53 0.82 -1.29
N TYR A 296 -16.21 1.91 -0.88
CA TYR A 296 -16.40 3.08 -1.74
C TYR A 296 -15.15 3.96 -1.78
N ARG A 297 -14.77 4.36 -2.98
CA ARG A 297 -13.71 5.34 -3.22
C ARG A 297 -14.22 6.49 -4.08
N THR A 298 -14.08 7.70 -3.58
CA THR A 298 -14.45 8.91 -4.30
C THR A 298 -13.69 9.03 -5.63
N PRO A 299 -14.30 9.60 -6.69
CA PRO A 299 -15.67 10.14 -6.70
C PRO A 299 -16.76 9.10 -6.97
N ASN A 300 -16.46 7.96 -7.58
CA ASN A 300 -17.47 7.05 -8.15
C ASN A 300 -16.98 5.59 -8.28
N SER A 301 -16.04 5.15 -7.45
CA SER A 301 -15.48 3.80 -7.53
C SER A 301 -15.97 2.88 -6.42
N ILE A 302 -16.25 1.64 -6.79
CA ILE A 302 -16.50 0.52 -5.89
C ILE A 302 -15.30 -0.41 -5.95
N ARG A 303 -14.62 -0.60 -4.83
CA ARG A 303 -13.49 -1.50 -4.73
C ARG A 303 -13.94 -2.83 -4.14
N LEU A 304 -13.61 -3.91 -4.83
CA LEU A 304 -13.91 -5.29 -4.43
C LEU A 304 -12.60 -6.07 -4.33
N ALA A 305 -12.39 -6.72 -3.21
CA ALA A 305 -11.15 -7.41 -2.90
C ALA A 305 -11.39 -8.88 -2.55
N ILE A 306 -10.46 -9.74 -2.96
CA ILE A 306 -10.32 -11.05 -2.36
C ILE A 306 -9.19 -10.99 -1.33
N SER A 307 -9.48 -11.30 -0.07
CA SER A 307 -8.42 -11.59 0.91
C SER A 307 -8.01 -13.06 0.72
N PRO A 308 -6.82 -13.36 0.15
CA PRO A 308 -6.56 -14.70 -0.37
C PRO A 308 -6.59 -15.80 0.69
N LEU A 309 -6.25 -15.49 1.95
CA LEU A 309 -6.30 -16.48 3.02
C LEU A 309 -7.73 -16.86 3.41
N PRO A 310 -8.59 -15.92 3.89
CA PRO A 310 -9.91 -16.27 4.40
C PRO A 310 -11.00 -16.40 3.34
N THR A 311 -10.90 -15.70 2.19
CA THR A 311 -12.00 -15.61 1.22
C THR A 311 -11.96 -16.75 0.22
N SER A 312 -13.07 -17.44 0.05
CA SER A 312 -13.26 -18.49 -0.96
C SER A 312 -13.75 -17.92 -2.29
N TYR A 313 -13.59 -18.67 -3.38
CA TYR A 313 -14.15 -18.30 -4.68
C TYR A 313 -15.68 -18.34 -4.68
N VAL A 314 -16.30 -19.17 -3.85
CA VAL A 314 -17.77 -19.23 -3.70
C VAL A 314 -18.29 -17.92 -3.09
N GLU A 315 -17.62 -17.38 -2.08
CA GLU A 315 -17.97 -16.08 -1.50
C GLU A 315 -17.82 -14.93 -2.50
N VAL A 316 -16.79 -14.99 -3.37
CA VAL A 316 -16.66 -14.03 -4.47
C VAL A 316 -17.84 -14.12 -5.43
N TRP A 317 -18.20 -15.33 -5.86
CA TRP A 317 -19.35 -15.56 -6.73
C TRP A 317 -20.64 -15.04 -6.11
N ASP A 318 -20.95 -15.41 -4.88
CA ASP A 318 -22.15 -15.01 -4.17
C ASP A 318 -22.23 -13.48 -4.00
N GLY A 319 -21.10 -12.85 -3.68
CA GLY A 319 -21.02 -11.39 -3.54
C GLY A 319 -21.34 -10.68 -4.86
N PHE A 320 -20.81 -11.17 -5.98
CA PHE A 320 -21.09 -10.62 -7.31
C PHE A 320 -22.52 -10.90 -7.77
N ALA A 321 -23.06 -12.08 -7.49
CA ALA A 321 -24.46 -12.41 -7.80
C ALA A 321 -25.41 -11.47 -7.06
N ARG A 322 -25.21 -11.24 -5.76
CA ARG A 322 -26.01 -10.31 -4.95
C ARG A 322 -25.88 -8.87 -5.45
N MET A 323 -24.68 -8.44 -5.84
CA MET A 323 -24.47 -7.11 -6.44
C MET A 323 -25.23 -6.96 -7.75
N ARG A 324 -25.15 -7.95 -8.65
CA ARG A 324 -25.90 -7.98 -9.91
C ARG A 324 -27.39 -7.84 -9.65
N ASP A 325 -27.95 -8.67 -8.79
CA ASP A 325 -29.40 -8.73 -8.54
C ASP A 325 -29.90 -7.42 -7.90
N LEU A 326 -29.14 -6.86 -6.97
CA LEU A 326 -29.43 -5.57 -6.34
C LEU A 326 -29.48 -4.43 -7.38
N VAL A 327 -28.53 -4.40 -8.32
CA VAL A 327 -28.46 -3.33 -9.31
C VAL A 327 -29.48 -3.56 -10.43
N ALA A 328 -29.62 -4.78 -10.93
CA ALA A 328 -30.59 -5.12 -11.98
C ALA A 328 -32.03 -4.87 -11.56
N SER A 329 -32.39 -5.13 -10.31
CA SER A 329 -33.69 -4.82 -9.76
C SER A 329 -33.96 -3.32 -9.52
N GLY A 330 -32.91 -2.51 -9.50
CA GLY A 330 -32.99 -1.11 -9.13
C GLY A 330 -33.25 -0.86 -7.64
N GLN A 331 -33.23 -1.90 -6.81
CA GLN A 331 -33.53 -1.81 -5.39
C GLN A 331 -32.55 -0.89 -4.63
N TYR A 332 -31.31 -0.73 -5.11
CA TYR A 332 -30.33 0.20 -4.52
C TYR A 332 -30.85 1.65 -4.50
N LYS A 333 -31.73 2.05 -5.43
CA LYS A 333 -32.31 3.40 -5.53
C LYS A 333 -33.25 3.74 -4.38
N THR A 334 -33.66 2.75 -3.58
CA THR A 334 -34.48 2.98 -2.38
C THR A 334 -33.65 3.55 -1.23
N ILE A 335 -32.33 3.40 -1.27
CA ILE A 335 -31.44 3.98 -0.27
C ILE A 335 -31.28 5.48 -0.56
N LYS A 336 -31.50 6.30 0.48
CA LYS A 336 -31.25 7.74 0.36
C LYS A 336 -29.76 8.00 0.13
N GLU A 337 -29.47 8.94 -0.76
CA GLU A 337 -28.11 9.47 -0.91
C GLU A 337 -27.65 10.06 0.43
N GLY A 338 -26.84 9.34 1.14
CA GLY A 338 -26.29 9.75 2.41
C GLY A 338 -24.89 9.16 2.56
N GLY A 339 -23.93 10.02 2.77
CA GLY A 339 -22.51 9.70 2.69
C GLY A 339 -22.11 8.39 3.38
N SER A 340 -21.76 7.41 2.57
CA SER A 340 -21.01 6.25 3.05
C SER A 340 -19.67 6.72 3.56
N ARG A 341 -19.43 6.63 4.87
CA ARG A 341 -18.10 6.79 5.41
C ARG A 341 -17.29 5.58 5.00
N VAL A 342 -16.13 5.84 4.40
CA VAL A 342 -15.09 4.83 4.16
C VAL A 342 -14.67 4.27 5.51
N THR A 343 -14.73 2.98 5.69
CA THR A 343 -14.26 2.30 6.91
C THR A 343 -12.78 1.95 6.79
#